data_1814ffd018a41dbfd877dccfb14493b8
#
_entry.id   1814ffd018a41dbfd877dccfb14493b8
#
_cell.length_a   1.000
_cell.length_b   1.000
_cell.length_c   1.000
_cell.angle_alpha   90.00
_cell.angle_beta   90.00
_cell.angle_gamma   90.00
#
_symmetry.space_group_name_H-M   'P 1'
#
loop_
_entity.id
_entity.type
_entity.pdbx_description
1 polymer ?
#
loop_
_entity_poly.entity_id
_entity_poly.type
_entity_poly.pdbx_seq_one_letter_code
_entity_poly.pdbx_strand_id
1 'polypeptide(L)'
;MKRYGGCRGAALLLGLLVLLPALPAMAGQAFVNIGTGGVTGVYYPAGQHLCRLFNAERDEHGMRCTAESTGGSVFNLNMIRSGDMDFGVAQSDLQHHAYHGSGRFEAFGAAHHLRAMFSLHPEPLTLVVRRDSGIEGLDDLQGQRVNIGNPGSGQRAMMEELLDELGWDHDTFARVAELPSREQAQALCDNRVDAFVFSVGHPSAAIQEPIATCDARLVSLQGEAIDRLVDETPYYMAAEIPAGTYPGQDETIRTYGVGATLVTSERTSSDAAYALTRAVFENFDTFRRLHPAFAGLEREAMVDEGLSAPLHPGARRYFREAGLLHD
;
A
#
# COMPACT_ATOMS: atom_id res chain seq x y z
N MET A 1 12.41 -13.38 -101.19
CA MET A 1 13.70 -13.97 -100.80
C MET A 1 14.50 -12.94 -100.05
N LYS A 2 14.73 -13.12 -98.74
CA LYS A 2 15.87 -12.72 -97.92
C LYS A 2 15.53 -13.01 -96.41
N ARG A 3 16.25 -13.95 -95.89
CA ARG A 3 16.22 -14.35 -94.46
C ARG A 3 17.00 -13.32 -93.64
N TYR A 4 16.51 -12.91 -92.46
CA TYR A 4 17.29 -12.29 -91.44
C TYR A 4 17.17 -13.07 -90.13
N GLY A 5 18.30 -13.52 -89.64
CA GLY A 5 18.44 -14.30 -88.45
C GLY A 5 18.35 -13.45 -87.22
N GLY A 6 17.64 -13.92 -86.21
CA GLY A 6 17.53 -13.29 -84.91
C GLY A 6 18.66 -13.70 -83.94
N CYS A 7 19.36 -12.72 -83.35
CA CYS A 7 20.28 -12.88 -82.26
C CYS A 7 19.49 -12.90 -80.95
N ARG A 8 19.59 -14.02 -80.17
CA ARG A 8 19.06 -14.12 -78.80
C ARG A 8 20.16 -13.66 -77.85
N GLY A 9 20.00 -12.45 -77.29
CA GLY A 9 20.80 -11.97 -76.17
C GLY A 9 20.20 -12.44 -74.86
N ALA A 10 20.88 -13.30 -74.16
CA ALA A 10 20.53 -13.69 -72.80
C ALA A 10 21.02 -12.61 -71.81
N ALA A 11 20.09 -11.87 -71.20
CA ALA A 11 20.41 -10.95 -70.13
C ALA A 11 20.49 -11.72 -68.81
N LEU A 12 21.69 -11.84 -68.25
CA LEU A 12 21.93 -12.31 -66.88
C LEU A 12 21.57 -11.16 -65.90
N LEU A 13 20.44 -11.30 -65.19
CA LEU A 13 20.10 -10.49 -64.03
C LEU A 13 20.91 -10.97 -62.81
N LEU A 14 21.98 -10.29 -62.45
CA LEU A 14 22.66 -10.46 -61.17
C LEU A 14 21.76 -9.84 -60.08
N GLY A 15 21.11 -10.67 -59.29
CA GLY A 15 20.37 -10.23 -58.09
C GLY A 15 21.35 -9.79 -57.01
N LEU A 16 21.42 -8.48 -56.74
CA LEU A 16 22.16 -7.91 -55.61
C LEU A 16 21.37 -8.15 -54.33
N LEU A 17 21.79 -9.16 -53.55
CA LEU A 17 21.22 -9.47 -52.24
C LEU A 17 21.71 -8.38 -51.25
N VAL A 18 20.92 -7.35 -51.01
CA VAL A 18 21.20 -6.34 -49.99
C VAL A 18 20.97 -6.94 -48.63
N LEU A 19 22.02 -7.35 -47.92
CA LEU A 19 21.99 -7.64 -46.47
C LEU A 19 21.71 -6.34 -45.71
N LEU A 20 20.44 -6.09 -45.36
CA LEU A 20 20.07 -5.07 -44.40
C LEU A 20 20.57 -5.52 -43.00
N PRO A 21 21.41 -4.71 -42.33
CA PRO A 21 21.77 -5.00 -40.93
C PRO A 21 20.48 -4.96 -40.11
N ALA A 22 20.17 -6.04 -39.38
CA ALA A 22 19.11 -6.08 -38.39
C ALA A 22 19.47 -5.05 -37.31
N LEU A 23 18.80 -3.91 -37.28
CA LEU A 23 18.87 -2.95 -36.18
C LEU A 23 18.45 -3.71 -34.92
N PRO A 24 19.25 -3.66 -33.83
CA PRO A 24 18.80 -4.22 -32.56
C PRO A 24 17.47 -3.56 -32.20
N ALA A 25 16.43 -4.35 -32.03
CA ALA A 25 15.18 -3.87 -31.47
C ALA A 25 15.55 -3.31 -30.09
N MET A 26 15.47 -1.99 -29.92
CA MET A 26 15.53 -1.38 -28.59
C MET A 26 14.33 -1.97 -27.84
N ALA A 27 14.59 -2.93 -26.97
CA ALA A 27 13.59 -3.41 -26.02
C ALA A 27 13.10 -2.15 -25.27
N GLY A 28 11.83 -1.78 -25.50
CA GLY A 28 11.22 -0.66 -24.81
C GLY A 28 11.39 -0.89 -23.30
N GLN A 29 11.87 0.12 -22.59
CA GLN A 29 12.02 0.04 -21.15
C GLN A 29 10.66 -0.29 -20.54
N ALA A 30 10.54 -1.43 -19.86
CA ALA A 30 9.33 -1.80 -19.16
C ALA A 30 9.19 -0.95 -17.88
N PHE A 31 7.98 -0.50 -17.60
CA PHE A 31 7.68 0.29 -16.41
C PHE A 31 6.80 -0.54 -15.48
N VAL A 32 7.00 -0.36 -14.20
CA VAL A 32 6.13 -0.87 -13.14
C VAL A 32 5.76 0.30 -12.22
N ASN A 33 4.53 0.30 -11.74
CA ASN A 33 4.06 1.32 -10.81
C ASN A 33 3.62 0.70 -9.48
N ILE A 34 3.79 1.47 -8.40
CA ILE A 34 3.35 1.11 -7.04
C ILE A 34 2.40 2.18 -6.55
N GLY A 35 1.13 1.83 -6.38
CA GLY A 35 0.14 2.66 -5.70
C GLY A 35 0.41 2.71 -4.19
N THR A 36 0.32 3.89 -3.62
CA THR A 36 0.66 4.13 -2.23
C THR A 36 -0.54 4.72 -1.46
N GLY A 37 -0.37 5.87 -0.87
CA GLY A 37 -1.38 6.64 -0.15
C GLY A 37 -1.06 8.12 -0.18
N GLY A 38 -1.61 8.88 0.74
CA GLY A 38 -1.28 10.29 0.90
C GLY A 38 0.18 10.50 1.28
N VAL A 39 0.78 11.59 0.81
CA VAL A 39 2.23 11.87 0.96
C VAL A 39 2.68 12.08 2.41
N THR A 40 1.76 12.36 3.33
CA THR A 40 2.02 12.55 4.77
C THR A 40 1.95 11.24 5.58
N GLY A 41 1.47 10.15 4.96
CA GLY A 41 1.47 8.80 5.54
C GLY A 41 2.76 8.04 5.25
N VAL A 42 2.81 6.75 5.66
CA VAL A 42 3.99 5.89 5.50
C VAL A 42 4.01 5.14 4.17
N TYR A 43 2.87 4.93 3.51
CA TYR A 43 2.81 4.21 2.22
C TYR A 43 3.62 4.90 1.12
N TYR A 44 3.54 6.24 1.05
CA TYR A 44 4.24 6.97 -0.01
C TYR A 44 5.77 6.87 0.11
N PRO A 45 6.40 7.17 1.26
CA PRO A 45 7.83 6.90 1.43
C PRO A 45 8.18 5.42 1.27
N ALA A 46 7.33 4.48 1.73
CA ALA A 46 7.55 3.05 1.50
C ALA A 46 7.66 2.73 0.00
N GLY A 47 6.68 3.14 -0.81
CA GLY A 47 6.71 2.93 -2.26
C GLY A 47 7.92 3.59 -2.93
N GLN A 48 8.30 4.79 -2.50
CA GLN A 48 9.52 5.45 -3.02
C GLN A 48 10.78 4.65 -2.69
N HIS A 49 10.88 4.07 -1.49
CA HIS A 49 12.02 3.27 -1.08
C HIS A 49 12.07 1.93 -1.81
N LEU A 50 10.92 1.28 -2.00
CA LEU A 50 10.79 0.08 -2.83
C LEU A 50 11.28 0.34 -4.26
N CYS A 51 10.76 1.40 -4.89
CA CYS A 51 11.19 1.78 -6.24
C CYS A 51 12.66 2.20 -6.31
N ARG A 52 13.19 2.85 -5.27
CA ARG A 52 14.63 3.19 -5.20
C ARG A 52 15.51 1.95 -5.24
N LEU A 53 15.20 0.93 -4.43
CA LEU A 53 15.96 -0.31 -4.41
C LEU A 53 15.82 -1.07 -5.73
N PHE A 54 14.60 -1.21 -6.24
CA PHE A 54 14.34 -1.83 -7.53
C PHE A 54 15.10 -1.15 -8.68
N ASN A 55 15.06 0.18 -8.74
CA ASN A 55 15.74 0.94 -9.79
C ASN A 55 17.27 0.90 -9.70
N ALA A 56 17.84 0.59 -8.54
CA ALA A 56 19.28 0.42 -8.38
C ALA A 56 19.81 -0.79 -9.18
N GLU A 57 18.98 -1.80 -9.39
CA GLU A 57 19.28 -3.03 -10.13
C GLU A 57 18.73 -3.05 -11.57
N ARG A 58 18.29 -1.90 -12.08
CA ARG A 58 17.62 -1.80 -13.40
C ARG A 58 18.46 -2.32 -14.56
N ASP A 59 19.77 -2.25 -14.46
CA ASP A 59 20.67 -2.74 -15.52
C ASP A 59 20.65 -4.28 -15.61
N GLU A 60 20.18 -4.98 -14.57
CA GLU A 60 20.02 -6.42 -14.55
C GLU A 60 18.67 -6.87 -15.13
N HIS A 61 17.57 -6.16 -14.78
CA HIS A 61 16.21 -6.58 -15.15
C HIS A 61 15.54 -5.70 -16.23
N GLY A 62 16.14 -4.55 -16.60
CA GLY A 62 15.65 -3.67 -17.70
C GLY A 62 14.37 -2.88 -17.38
N MET A 63 13.84 -2.93 -16.15
CA MET A 63 12.58 -2.29 -15.76
C MET A 63 12.83 -1.02 -14.94
N ARG A 64 11.80 -0.14 -14.90
CA ARG A 64 11.83 1.07 -14.07
C ARG A 64 10.56 1.15 -13.23
N CYS A 65 10.73 1.43 -11.93
CA CYS A 65 9.67 1.58 -10.96
C CYS A 65 9.36 3.04 -10.65
N THR A 66 8.07 3.37 -10.49
CA THR A 66 7.56 4.66 -9.98
C THR A 66 6.55 4.43 -8.86
N ALA A 67 6.60 5.27 -7.82
CA ALA A 67 5.62 5.28 -6.74
C ALA A 67 4.61 6.41 -6.97
N GLU A 68 3.33 6.07 -6.87
CA GLU A 68 2.21 6.97 -7.11
C GLU A 68 1.47 7.27 -5.80
N SER A 69 1.23 8.55 -5.50
CA SER A 69 0.35 8.95 -4.40
C SER A 69 -1.10 8.71 -4.81
N THR A 70 -1.85 8.01 -3.99
CA THR A 70 -3.23 7.56 -4.26
C THR A 70 -4.19 7.86 -3.11
N GLY A 71 -5.44 7.45 -3.26
CA GLY A 71 -6.45 7.51 -2.21
C GLY A 71 -6.26 6.49 -1.08
N GLY A 72 -5.36 5.51 -1.23
CA GLY A 72 -5.08 4.48 -0.23
C GLY A 72 -5.55 3.08 -0.64
N SER A 73 -5.72 2.20 0.33
CA SER A 73 -5.82 0.75 0.14
C SER A 73 -6.94 0.29 -0.79
N VAL A 74 -8.16 0.80 -0.61
CA VAL A 74 -9.32 0.43 -1.46
C VAL A 74 -9.10 0.88 -2.90
N PHE A 75 -8.55 2.10 -3.08
CA PHE A 75 -8.21 2.61 -4.40
C PHE A 75 -7.17 1.69 -5.07
N ASN A 76 -6.08 1.37 -4.39
CA ASN A 76 -5.00 0.54 -4.93
C ASN A 76 -5.49 -0.87 -5.32
N LEU A 77 -6.29 -1.50 -4.46
CA LEU A 77 -6.87 -2.83 -4.74
C LEU A 77 -7.79 -2.81 -5.97
N ASN A 78 -8.58 -1.75 -6.15
CA ASN A 78 -9.44 -1.60 -7.34
C ASN A 78 -8.61 -1.38 -8.62
N MET A 79 -7.54 -0.58 -8.56
CA MET A 79 -6.63 -0.36 -9.69
C MET A 79 -5.85 -1.63 -10.08
N ILE A 80 -5.42 -2.44 -9.10
CA ILE A 80 -4.83 -3.76 -9.35
C ILE A 80 -5.85 -4.70 -9.99
N ARG A 81 -7.09 -4.67 -9.50
CA ARG A 81 -8.18 -5.48 -10.04
C ARG A 81 -8.48 -5.17 -11.50
N SER A 82 -8.51 -3.88 -11.89
CA SER A 82 -8.71 -3.45 -13.28
C SER A 82 -7.50 -3.71 -14.16
N GLY A 83 -6.30 -3.85 -13.59
CA GLY A 83 -5.03 -3.99 -14.32
C GLY A 83 -4.36 -2.66 -14.67
N ASP A 84 -4.80 -1.57 -14.04
CA ASP A 84 -4.25 -0.22 -14.22
C ASP A 84 -3.08 0.07 -13.29
N MET A 85 -2.77 -0.88 -12.37
CA MET A 85 -1.67 -0.79 -11.41
C MET A 85 -1.00 -2.14 -11.24
N ASP A 86 0.34 -2.14 -11.25
CA ASP A 86 1.13 -3.38 -11.11
C ASP A 86 1.22 -3.83 -9.66
N PHE A 87 1.55 -2.91 -8.75
CA PHE A 87 1.68 -3.16 -7.32
C PHE A 87 0.95 -2.08 -6.52
N GLY A 88 0.54 -2.41 -5.31
CA GLY A 88 -0.08 -1.44 -4.41
C GLY A 88 0.19 -1.78 -2.95
N VAL A 89 0.29 -0.75 -2.12
CA VAL A 89 0.28 -0.94 -0.68
C VAL A 89 -1.17 -0.95 -0.20
N ALA A 90 -1.53 -1.99 0.55
CA ALA A 90 -2.88 -2.15 1.08
C ALA A 90 -2.84 -2.74 2.49
N GLN A 91 -3.84 -2.41 3.28
CA GLN A 91 -4.07 -3.00 4.59
C GLN A 91 -4.42 -4.48 4.49
N SER A 92 -4.01 -5.27 5.49
CA SER A 92 -4.24 -6.72 5.54
C SER A 92 -5.71 -7.10 5.60
N ASP A 93 -6.56 -6.33 6.29
CA ASP A 93 -8.02 -6.46 6.31
C ASP A 93 -8.61 -6.29 4.92
N LEU A 94 -8.24 -5.24 4.22
CA LEU A 94 -8.73 -4.94 2.88
C LEU A 94 -8.18 -5.92 1.83
N GLN A 95 -6.96 -6.42 2.02
CA GLN A 95 -6.44 -7.54 1.22
C GLN A 95 -7.33 -8.78 1.41
N HIS A 96 -7.69 -9.10 2.66
CA HIS A 96 -8.60 -10.21 2.99
C HIS A 96 -9.96 -10.03 2.31
N HIS A 97 -10.60 -8.90 2.53
CA HIS A 97 -11.91 -8.61 1.96
C HIS A 97 -11.92 -8.60 0.44
N ALA A 98 -10.91 -8.04 -0.20
CA ALA A 98 -10.80 -8.03 -1.66
C ALA A 98 -10.60 -9.44 -2.23
N TYR A 99 -9.76 -10.27 -1.61
CA TYR A 99 -9.50 -11.63 -2.06
C TYR A 99 -10.72 -12.53 -1.92
N HIS A 100 -11.47 -12.41 -0.81
CA HIS A 100 -12.67 -13.22 -0.52
C HIS A 100 -13.96 -12.63 -1.09
N GLY A 101 -14.00 -11.38 -1.52
CA GLY A 101 -15.21 -10.70 -2.00
C GLY A 101 -16.19 -10.44 -0.88
N SER A 102 -15.71 -10.00 0.27
CA SER A 102 -16.51 -9.69 1.47
C SER A 102 -16.41 -8.20 1.84
N GLY A 103 -17.16 -7.78 2.85
CA GLY A 103 -17.20 -6.39 3.29
C GLY A 103 -17.47 -5.45 2.11
N ARG A 104 -16.72 -4.37 2.01
CA ARG A 104 -16.94 -3.37 0.93
C ARG A 104 -16.59 -3.86 -0.48
N PHE A 105 -16.04 -5.06 -0.64
CA PHE A 105 -15.81 -5.69 -1.93
C PHE A 105 -16.91 -6.69 -2.33
N GLU A 106 -17.93 -6.90 -1.50
CA GLU A 106 -19.03 -7.85 -1.77
C GLU A 106 -19.70 -7.60 -3.13
N ALA A 107 -20.03 -6.35 -3.43
CA ALA A 107 -20.65 -5.95 -4.70
C ALA A 107 -19.76 -6.23 -5.93
N PHE A 108 -18.44 -6.32 -5.75
CA PHE A 108 -17.47 -6.60 -6.81
C PHE A 108 -17.12 -8.09 -6.93
N GLY A 109 -17.46 -8.90 -5.90
CA GLY A 109 -17.10 -10.31 -5.78
C GLY A 109 -15.61 -10.52 -5.53
N ALA A 110 -15.22 -11.77 -5.29
CA ALA A 110 -13.86 -12.18 -4.96
C ALA A 110 -12.82 -11.85 -6.05
N ALA A 111 -11.69 -11.29 -5.63
CA ALA A 111 -10.55 -11.00 -6.51
C ALA A 111 -9.51 -12.13 -6.45
N HIS A 112 -9.83 -13.33 -6.92
CA HIS A 112 -8.94 -14.49 -6.83
C HIS A 112 -7.62 -14.35 -7.63
N HIS A 113 -7.50 -13.34 -8.46
CA HIS A 113 -6.25 -12.97 -9.14
C HIS A 113 -5.33 -12.09 -8.29
N LEU A 114 -5.79 -11.59 -7.13
CA LEU A 114 -4.96 -10.84 -6.20
C LEU A 114 -3.86 -11.74 -5.62
N ARG A 115 -2.67 -11.19 -5.48
CA ARG A 115 -1.50 -11.88 -4.91
C ARG A 115 -0.81 -11.00 -3.89
N ALA A 116 -0.38 -11.61 -2.80
CA ALA A 116 0.50 -10.97 -1.83
C ALA A 116 1.95 -11.02 -2.29
N MET A 117 2.70 -9.99 -1.96
CA MET A 117 4.15 -9.95 -2.13
C MET A 117 4.84 -10.21 -0.79
N PHE A 118 4.65 -9.32 0.17
CA PHE A 118 5.15 -9.41 1.54
C PHE A 118 4.46 -8.35 2.40
N SER A 119 4.51 -8.52 3.72
CA SER A 119 4.03 -7.49 4.65
C SER A 119 5.10 -6.42 4.89
N LEU A 120 4.66 -5.26 5.34
CA LEU A 120 5.48 -4.10 5.62
C LEU A 120 5.42 -3.81 7.13
N HIS A 121 4.86 -2.70 7.52
CA HIS A 121 4.83 -2.23 8.90
C HIS A 121 3.42 -2.39 9.52
N PRO A 122 3.32 -2.45 10.86
CA PRO A 122 2.03 -2.37 11.52
C PRO A 122 1.40 -0.99 11.37
N GLU A 123 0.08 -0.94 11.36
CA GLU A 123 -0.74 0.25 11.21
C GLU A 123 -1.81 0.35 12.31
N PRO A 124 -1.42 0.83 13.49
CA PRO A 124 -2.40 1.15 14.53
C PRO A 124 -3.42 2.18 14.05
N LEU A 125 -4.72 1.94 14.32
CA LEU A 125 -5.73 2.97 14.16
C LEU A 125 -5.52 4.03 15.25
N THR A 126 -5.15 5.23 14.83
CA THR A 126 -4.72 6.31 15.70
C THR A 126 -5.82 7.35 15.81
N LEU A 127 -6.29 7.63 17.02
CA LEU A 127 -7.19 8.73 17.30
C LEU A 127 -6.38 9.95 17.71
N VAL A 128 -6.50 11.02 16.94
CA VAL A 128 -5.86 12.33 17.21
C VAL A 128 -6.94 13.35 17.49
N VAL A 129 -6.80 14.03 18.61
CA VAL A 129 -7.77 15.01 19.09
C VAL A 129 -7.11 16.33 19.44
N ARG A 130 -7.86 17.43 19.37
CA ARG A 130 -7.42 18.67 20.01
C ARG A 130 -7.47 18.49 21.51
N ARG A 131 -6.46 19.01 22.21
CA ARG A 131 -6.36 18.89 23.67
C ARG A 131 -7.55 19.53 24.40
N ASP A 132 -8.14 20.60 23.84
CA ASP A 132 -9.28 21.32 24.39
C ASP A 132 -10.66 20.72 24.00
N SER A 133 -10.69 19.62 23.26
CA SER A 133 -11.93 18.97 22.81
C SER A 133 -12.71 18.25 23.91
N GLY A 134 -12.04 17.89 25.00
CA GLY A 134 -12.62 17.05 26.06
C GLY A 134 -12.74 15.56 25.71
N ILE A 135 -12.23 15.11 24.57
CA ILE A 135 -12.27 13.71 24.13
C ILE A 135 -11.18 12.93 24.85
N GLU A 136 -11.56 11.98 25.70
CA GLU A 136 -10.65 11.12 26.47
C GLU A 136 -10.70 9.64 26.00
N GLY A 137 -11.71 9.27 25.21
CA GLY A 137 -11.90 7.90 24.74
C GLY A 137 -12.86 7.83 23.53
N LEU A 138 -13.14 6.59 23.14
CA LEU A 138 -13.99 6.29 21.97
C LEU A 138 -15.40 6.88 22.12
N ASP A 139 -16.03 6.71 23.28
CA ASP A 139 -17.41 7.15 23.52
C ASP A 139 -17.59 8.67 23.45
N ASP A 140 -16.54 9.43 23.74
CA ASP A 140 -16.54 10.90 23.69
C ASP A 140 -16.57 11.44 22.27
N LEU A 141 -16.42 10.59 21.25
CA LEU A 141 -16.57 10.98 19.84
C LEU A 141 -18.03 11.29 19.47
N GLN A 142 -19.00 10.81 20.25
CA GLN A 142 -20.41 11.08 20.00
C GLN A 142 -20.68 12.59 20.09
N GLY A 143 -21.38 13.11 19.09
CA GLY A 143 -21.67 14.54 18.99
C GLY A 143 -20.49 15.44 18.63
N GLN A 144 -19.31 14.88 18.31
CA GLN A 144 -18.14 15.62 17.88
C GLN A 144 -18.05 15.73 16.35
N ARG A 145 -17.19 16.64 15.86
CA ARG A 145 -16.86 16.74 14.43
C ARG A 145 -15.64 15.86 14.15
N VAL A 146 -15.84 14.74 13.47
CA VAL A 146 -14.80 13.71 13.29
C VAL A 146 -14.47 13.54 11.82
N ASN A 147 -13.16 13.56 11.49
CA ASN A 147 -12.69 13.11 10.18
C ASN A 147 -12.40 11.61 10.21
N ILE A 148 -13.17 10.85 9.43
CA ILE A 148 -13.04 9.39 9.30
C ILE A 148 -12.17 8.95 8.12
N GLY A 149 -11.68 9.90 7.31
CA GLY A 149 -10.87 9.64 6.12
C GLY A 149 -11.65 9.72 4.80
N ASN A 150 -10.90 9.87 3.72
CA ASN A 150 -11.47 10.01 2.39
C ASN A 150 -12.06 8.70 1.85
N PRO A 151 -13.04 8.77 0.94
CA PRO A 151 -13.50 7.62 0.20
C PRO A 151 -12.33 6.91 -0.51
N GLY A 152 -12.26 5.58 -0.40
CA GLY A 152 -11.17 4.78 -0.95
C GLY A 152 -9.95 4.60 -0.05
N SER A 153 -9.92 5.23 1.14
CA SER A 153 -8.86 5.01 2.14
C SER A 153 -9.15 3.80 3.02
N GLY A 154 -8.08 3.19 3.55
CA GLY A 154 -8.17 2.10 4.51
C GLY A 154 -8.65 2.58 5.88
N GLN A 155 -8.20 3.76 6.34
CA GLN A 155 -8.65 4.32 7.62
C GLN A 155 -10.17 4.50 7.69
N ARG A 156 -10.80 4.92 6.58
CA ARG A 156 -12.25 5.01 6.50
C ARG A 156 -12.89 3.63 6.59
N ALA A 157 -12.31 2.63 5.94
CA ALA A 157 -12.82 1.27 5.99
C ALA A 157 -12.82 0.74 7.43
N MET A 158 -11.70 0.86 8.14
CA MET A 158 -11.58 0.46 9.55
C MET A 158 -12.56 1.23 10.45
N MET A 159 -12.72 2.55 10.22
CA MET A 159 -13.63 3.34 11.04
C MET A 159 -15.09 2.94 10.80
N GLU A 160 -15.50 2.68 9.56
CA GLU A 160 -16.87 2.22 9.25
C GLU A 160 -17.14 0.85 9.88
N GLU A 161 -16.15 -0.08 9.87
CA GLU A 161 -16.29 -1.37 10.53
C GLU A 161 -16.38 -1.24 12.05
N LEU A 162 -15.62 -0.32 12.67
CA LEU A 162 -15.77 0.02 14.08
C LEU A 162 -17.13 0.62 14.41
N LEU A 163 -17.67 1.49 13.55
CA LEU A 163 -19.01 2.06 13.72
C LEU A 163 -20.09 0.97 13.66
N ASP A 164 -19.98 0.05 12.70
CA ASP A 164 -20.90 -1.09 12.60
C ASP A 164 -20.87 -1.97 13.87
N GLU A 165 -19.68 -2.24 14.42
CA GLU A 165 -19.49 -3.01 15.66
C GLU A 165 -20.08 -2.29 16.90
N LEU A 166 -19.99 -0.96 16.91
CA LEU A 166 -20.57 -0.12 17.97
C LEU A 166 -22.09 0.08 17.82
N GLY A 167 -22.67 -0.27 16.69
CA GLY A 167 -24.05 0.09 16.34
C GLY A 167 -24.23 1.60 16.13
N TRP A 168 -23.16 2.28 15.72
CA TRP A 168 -23.16 3.71 15.42
C TRP A 168 -23.30 3.95 13.92
N ASP A 169 -23.79 5.12 13.57
CA ASP A 169 -23.83 5.63 12.21
C ASP A 169 -23.23 7.04 12.13
N HIS A 170 -23.26 7.65 10.97
CA HIS A 170 -22.74 9.00 10.78
C HIS A 170 -23.52 10.07 11.56
N ASP A 171 -24.79 9.82 11.90
CA ASP A 171 -25.62 10.75 12.67
C ASP A 171 -25.24 10.74 14.17
N THR A 172 -24.43 9.77 14.62
CA THR A 172 -23.83 9.74 15.96
C THR A 172 -22.88 10.93 16.18
N PHE A 173 -22.29 11.45 15.10
CA PHE A 173 -21.40 12.60 15.13
C PHE A 173 -22.16 13.91 14.86
N ALA A 174 -21.67 15.02 15.42
CA ALA A 174 -22.19 16.33 15.00
C ALA A 174 -21.88 16.61 13.52
N ARG A 175 -20.75 16.06 13.04
CA ARG A 175 -20.35 16.14 11.63
C ARG A 175 -19.31 15.08 11.30
N VAL A 176 -19.52 14.34 10.24
CA VAL A 176 -18.50 13.52 9.61
C VAL A 176 -17.76 14.34 8.54
N ALA A 177 -16.43 14.35 8.60
CA ALA A 177 -15.56 14.85 7.54
C ALA A 177 -14.87 13.67 6.86
N GLU A 178 -14.62 13.81 5.56
CA GLU A 178 -14.04 12.76 4.69
C GLU A 178 -12.78 13.28 4.00
N LEU A 179 -11.90 13.91 4.78
CA LEU A 179 -10.71 14.57 4.28
C LEU A 179 -9.57 13.57 4.05
N PRO A 180 -8.78 13.74 3.00
CA PRO A 180 -7.57 12.96 2.80
C PRO A 180 -6.52 13.30 3.87
N SER A 181 -5.58 12.37 4.11
CA SER A 181 -4.59 12.48 5.18
C SER A 181 -3.77 13.77 5.17
N ARG A 182 -3.49 14.33 3.99
CA ARG A 182 -2.77 15.61 3.86
C ARG A 182 -3.53 16.84 4.38
N GLU A 183 -4.85 16.74 4.55
CA GLU A 183 -5.72 17.85 4.94
C GLU A 183 -6.22 17.74 6.39
N GLN A 184 -6.10 16.56 7.01
CA GLN A 184 -6.66 16.29 8.34
C GLN A 184 -5.96 17.08 9.46
N ALA A 185 -4.63 17.20 9.41
CA ALA A 185 -3.87 17.99 10.37
C ALA A 185 -4.29 19.46 10.35
N GLN A 186 -4.34 20.07 9.16
CA GLN A 186 -4.78 21.45 9.02
C GLN A 186 -6.24 21.65 9.45
N ALA A 187 -7.15 20.70 9.14
CA ALA A 187 -8.54 20.77 9.54
C ALA A 187 -8.72 20.73 11.07
N LEU A 188 -7.88 19.94 11.77
CA LEU A 188 -7.84 19.91 13.22
C LEU A 188 -7.34 21.24 13.80
N CYS A 189 -6.22 21.77 13.28
CA CYS A 189 -5.63 23.03 13.71
C CYS A 189 -6.55 24.23 13.45
N ASP A 190 -7.29 24.24 12.35
CA ASP A 190 -8.27 25.26 12.00
C ASP A 190 -9.61 25.13 12.75
N ASN A 191 -9.72 24.19 13.70
CA ASN A 191 -10.95 23.92 14.43
C ASN A 191 -12.14 23.57 13.51
N ARG A 192 -11.90 22.94 12.37
CA ARG A 192 -12.94 22.42 11.46
C ARG A 192 -13.42 21.04 11.86
N VAL A 193 -12.55 20.27 12.54
CA VAL A 193 -12.83 18.99 13.18
C VAL A 193 -12.27 18.99 14.60
N ASP A 194 -12.85 18.18 15.50
CA ASP A 194 -12.42 18.00 16.88
C ASP A 194 -11.46 16.81 17.01
N ALA A 195 -11.62 15.84 16.11
CA ALA A 195 -10.81 14.63 16.04
C ALA A 195 -10.65 14.16 14.61
N PHE A 196 -9.61 13.35 14.39
CA PHE A 196 -9.51 12.50 13.21
C PHE A 196 -8.93 11.13 13.59
N VAL A 197 -9.31 10.11 12.83
CA VAL A 197 -8.67 8.80 12.89
C VAL A 197 -7.70 8.63 11.73
N PHE A 198 -6.59 7.92 11.96
CA PHE A 198 -5.65 7.56 10.91
C PHE A 198 -4.99 6.22 11.19
N SER A 199 -5.19 5.27 10.31
CA SER A 199 -4.45 4.01 10.30
C SER A 199 -3.13 4.21 9.57
N VAL A 200 -2.02 4.15 10.32
CA VAL A 200 -0.70 4.52 9.78
C VAL A 200 0.43 3.92 10.62
N GLY A 201 1.55 3.64 9.98
CA GLY A 201 2.79 3.30 10.69
C GLY A 201 3.37 4.50 11.46
N HIS A 202 3.98 4.21 12.60
CA HIS A 202 4.55 5.23 13.47
C HIS A 202 6.08 5.23 13.47
N PRO A 203 6.72 6.43 13.58
CA PRO A 203 6.12 7.77 13.55
C PRO A 203 5.66 8.19 12.15
N SER A 204 4.64 9.05 12.08
CA SER A 204 4.07 9.60 10.84
C SER A 204 4.04 11.12 10.89
N ALA A 205 4.35 11.77 9.76
CA ALA A 205 4.30 13.23 9.63
C ALA A 205 2.88 13.78 9.85
N ALA A 206 1.85 13.06 9.37
CA ALA A 206 0.45 13.45 9.54
C ALA A 206 -0.02 13.51 11.00
N ILE A 207 0.64 12.74 11.89
CA ILE A 207 0.38 12.75 13.35
C ILE A 207 1.29 13.78 14.03
N GLN A 208 2.55 13.87 13.65
CA GLN A 208 3.52 14.77 14.26
C GLN A 208 3.17 16.24 14.03
N GLU A 209 2.66 16.58 12.84
CA GLU A 209 2.32 17.95 12.47
C GLU A 209 1.32 18.60 13.45
N PRO A 210 0.11 18.06 13.68
CA PRO A 210 -0.86 18.69 14.59
C PRO A 210 -0.40 18.69 16.06
N ILE A 211 0.36 17.71 16.49
CA ILE A 211 0.95 17.69 17.85
C ILE A 211 1.93 18.85 18.02
N ALA A 212 2.76 19.12 17.01
CA ALA A 212 3.76 20.17 17.07
C ALA A 212 3.19 21.59 16.86
N THR A 213 2.07 21.73 16.14
CA THR A 213 1.59 23.04 15.65
C THR A 213 0.33 23.54 16.32
N CYS A 214 -0.55 22.67 16.84
CA CYS A 214 -1.86 23.06 17.36
C CYS A 214 -2.31 22.30 18.61
N ASP A 215 -1.39 21.86 19.43
CA ASP A 215 -1.65 21.23 20.74
C ASP A 215 -2.61 20.03 20.63
N ALA A 216 -2.41 19.19 19.62
CA ALA A 216 -3.12 17.92 19.49
C ALA A 216 -2.48 16.85 20.39
N ARG A 217 -3.24 15.82 20.71
CA ARG A 217 -2.77 14.64 21.44
C ARG A 217 -3.37 13.36 20.87
N LEU A 218 -2.73 12.24 21.21
CA LEU A 218 -3.26 10.91 20.93
C LEU A 218 -4.19 10.46 22.06
N VAL A 219 -5.18 9.66 21.72
CA VAL A 219 -6.11 9.04 22.67
C VAL A 219 -6.17 7.53 22.39
N SER A 220 -6.16 6.73 23.46
CA SER A 220 -6.31 5.29 23.35
C SER A 220 -7.70 4.91 22.86
N LEU A 221 -7.76 3.91 21.98
CA LEU A 221 -9.00 3.29 21.53
C LEU A 221 -9.10 1.91 22.20
N GLN A 222 -10.01 1.79 23.15
CA GLN A 222 -10.20 0.58 23.95
C GLN A 222 -11.71 0.37 24.22
N GLY A 223 -12.08 -0.86 24.57
CA GLY A 223 -13.42 -1.22 24.96
C GLY A 223 -13.87 -2.52 24.31
N GLU A 224 -15.01 -3.06 24.79
CA GLU A 224 -15.52 -4.38 24.38
C GLU A 224 -15.70 -4.53 22.86
N ALA A 225 -16.10 -3.48 22.15
CA ALA A 225 -16.24 -3.52 20.69
C ALA A 225 -14.89 -3.74 19.99
N ILE A 226 -13.84 -3.08 20.48
CA ILE A 226 -12.49 -3.25 19.95
C ILE A 226 -11.95 -4.64 20.29
N ASP A 227 -12.17 -5.11 21.53
CA ASP A 227 -11.77 -6.45 21.94
C ASP A 227 -12.44 -7.52 21.06
N ARG A 228 -13.75 -7.37 20.76
CA ARG A 228 -14.44 -8.26 19.82
C ARG A 228 -13.89 -8.21 18.40
N LEU A 229 -13.62 -7.03 17.86
CA LEU A 229 -13.01 -6.90 16.52
C LEU A 229 -11.68 -7.65 16.45
N VAL A 230 -10.84 -7.54 17.49
CA VAL A 230 -9.54 -8.23 17.55
C VAL A 230 -9.70 -9.74 17.71
N ASP A 231 -10.65 -10.19 18.54
CA ASP A 231 -10.82 -11.61 18.83
C ASP A 231 -11.54 -12.38 17.72
N GLU A 232 -12.47 -11.73 17.01
CA GLU A 232 -13.36 -12.38 16.04
C GLU A 232 -12.87 -12.28 14.58
N THR A 233 -11.88 -11.44 14.29
CA THR A 233 -11.38 -11.27 12.92
C THR A 233 -9.92 -11.70 12.76
N PRO A 234 -9.54 -12.32 11.64
CA PRO A 234 -8.18 -12.83 11.45
C PRO A 234 -7.16 -11.76 11.03
N TYR A 235 -7.59 -10.52 10.83
CA TYR A 235 -6.77 -9.44 10.26
C TYR A 235 -6.58 -8.25 11.20
N TYR A 236 -7.34 -8.14 12.30
CA TYR A 236 -7.10 -7.16 13.35
C TYR A 236 -6.24 -7.72 14.46
N MET A 237 -5.45 -6.86 15.05
CA MET A 237 -4.61 -7.18 16.19
C MET A 237 -4.59 -6.04 17.21
N ALA A 238 -4.43 -6.36 18.49
CA ALA A 238 -4.13 -5.36 19.49
C ALA A 238 -2.82 -4.66 19.14
N ALA A 239 -2.78 -3.35 19.26
CA ALA A 239 -1.63 -2.54 18.87
C ALA A 239 -1.33 -1.46 19.91
N GLU A 240 -0.08 -1.06 19.97
CA GLU A 240 0.39 0.01 20.86
C GLU A 240 1.27 1.01 20.10
N ILE A 241 1.12 2.30 20.47
CA ILE A 241 2.04 3.34 20.04
C ILE A 241 2.87 3.68 21.29
N PRO A 242 4.17 3.32 21.33
CA PRO A 242 4.99 3.46 22.52
C PRO A 242 5.09 4.90 23.02
N ALA A 243 5.15 5.08 24.32
CA ALA A 243 5.45 6.37 24.92
C ALA A 243 6.72 6.99 24.32
N GLY A 244 6.71 8.31 24.11
CA GLY A 244 7.84 9.04 23.53
C GLY A 244 7.95 8.94 22.00
N THR A 245 6.99 8.29 21.31
CA THR A 245 6.96 8.28 19.84
C THR A 245 6.76 9.69 19.26
N TYR A 246 5.99 10.51 19.96
CA TYR A 246 5.74 11.90 19.60
C TYR A 246 6.06 12.85 20.77
N PRO A 247 6.42 14.13 20.51
CA PRO A 247 6.63 15.12 21.55
C PRO A 247 5.42 15.26 22.48
N GLY A 248 5.65 15.18 23.80
CA GLY A 248 4.60 15.31 24.82
C GLY A 248 3.63 14.12 24.93
N GLN A 249 3.96 13.00 24.31
CA GLN A 249 3.28 11.72 24.51
C GLN A 249 4.05 10.90 25.56
N ASP A 250 3.66 11.04 26.81
CA ASP A 250 4.36 10.43 27.95
C ASP A 250 3.84 9.02 28.26
N GLU A 251 2.71 8.63 27.68
CA GLU A 251 2.07 7.33 27.90
C GLU A 251 2.00 6.51 26.61
N THR A 252 2.01 5.19 26.76
CA THR A 252 1.71 4.25 25.66
C THR A 252 0.24 4.36 25.29
N ILE A 253 -0.05 4.58 24.03
CA ILE A 253 -1.39 4.61 23.47
C ILE A 253 -1.78 3.19 23.04
N ARG A 254 -2.85 2.67 23.61
CA ARG A 254 -3.41 1.35 23.28
C ARG A 254 -4.52 1.49 22.26
N THR A 255 -4.51 0.61 21.29
CA THR A 255 -5.46 0.62 20.19
C THR A 255 -5.49 -0.77 19.51
N TYR A 256 -6.09 -0.84 18.35
CA TYR A 256 -6.00 -2.01 17.47
C TYR A 256 -5.48 -1.57 16.09
N GLY A 257 -5.14 -2.52 15.27
CA GLY A 257 -4.60 -2.19 13.96
C GLY A 257 -4.52 -3.38 13.02
N VAL A 258 -3.93 -3.10 11.88
CA VAL A 258 -3.70 -4.04 10.77
C VAL A 258 -2.23 -4.01 10.36
N GLY A 259 -1.84 -4.88 9.43
CA GLY A 259 -0.55 -4.79 8.74
C GLY A 259 -0.69 -4.03 7.42
N ALA A 260 0.31 -3.22 7.06
CA ALA A 260 0.51 -2.80 5.69
C ALA A 260 1.09 -3.95 4.88
N THR A 261 0.58 -4.19 3.68
CA THR A 261 1.06 -5.27 2.80
C THR A 261 1.31 -4.73 1.40
N LEU A 262 2.33 -5.25 0.72
CA LEU A 262 2.50 -5.03 -0.70
C LEU A 262 1.74 -6.13 -1.45
N VAL A 263 0.86 -5.73 -2.35
CA VAL A 263 0.01 -6.62 -3.13
C VAL A 263 0.16 -6.35 -4.62
N THR A 264 -0.23 -7.33 -5.43
CA THR A 264 -0.17 -7.29 -6.89
C THR A 264 -1.23 -8.21 -7.49
N SER A 265 -1.24 -8.36 -8.81
CA SER A 265 -2.07 -9.32 -9.54
C SER A 265 -1.24 -10.50 -10.04
N GLU A 266 -1.84 -11.67 -10.20
CA GLU A 266 -1.21 -12.80 -10.92
C GLU A 266 -0.81 -12.46 -12.36
N ARG A 267 -1.37 -11.37 -12.92
CA ARG A 267 -1.06 -10.88 -14.27
C ARG A 267 0.28 -10.13 -14.32
N THR A 268 0.77 -9.65 -13.16
CA THR A 268 2.06 -8.96 -13.07
C THR A 268 3.18 -9.94 -13.41
N SER A 269 4.21 -9.46 -14.10
CA SER A 269 5.34 -10.29 -14.51
C SER A 269 6.03 -10.93 -13.30
N SER A 270 6.24 -12.25 -13.38
CA SER A 270 6.99 -12.98 -12.34
C SER A 270 8.42 -12.47 -12.18
N ASP A 271 9.03 -11.94 -13.23
CA ASP A 271 10.37 -11.37 -13.16
C ASP A 271 10.34 -10.00 -12.46
N ALA A 272 9.31 -9.18 -12.69
CA ALA A 272 9.13 -7.91 -11.97
C ALA A 272 8.88 -8.17 -10.46
N ALA A 273 8.01 -9.10 -10.13
CA ALA A 273 7.72 -9.47 -8.74
C ALA A 273 8.95 -10.08 -8.04
N TYR A 274 9.69 -10.95 -8.72
CA TYR A 274 10.94 -11.51 -8.22
C TYR A 274 11.98 -10.42 -7.98
N ALA A 275 12.23 -9.55 -8.97
CA ALA A 275 13.22 -8.48 -8.86
C ALA A 275 12.90 -7.50 -7.73
N LEU A 276 11.61 -7.13 -7.56
CA LEU A 276 11.20 -6.25 -6.47
C LEU A 276 11.40 -6.91 -5.09
N THR A 277 11.02 -8.17 -4.96
CA THR A 277 11.21 -8.92 -3.71
C THR A 277 12.70 -9.06 -3.39
N ARG A 278 13.52 -9.47 -4.38
CA ARG A 278 14.97 -9.59 -4.23
C ARG A 278 15.60 -8.26 -3.78
N ALA A 279 15.29 -7.18 -4.47
CA ALA A 279 15.84 -5.86 -4.17
C ALA A 279 15.59 -5.43 -2.72
N VAL A 280 14.43 -5.75 -2.15
CA VAL A 280 14.10 -5.44 -0.75
C VAL A 280 14.84 -6.35 0.22
N PHE A 281 14.76 -7.65 0.02
CA PHE A 281 15.26 -8.64 0.99
C PHE A 281 16.79 -8.78 0.98
N GLU A 282 17.46 -8.59 -0.15
CA GLU A 282 18.92 -8.51 -0.20
C GLU A 282 19.45 -7.20 0.40
N ASN A 283 18.67 -6.12 0.34
CA ASN A 283 19.00 -4.84 0.95
C ASN A 283 18.22 -4.56 2.24
N PHE A 284 17.81 -5.62 2.97
CA PHE A 284 16.88 -5.54 4.10
C PHE A 284 17.32 -4.56 5.19
N ASP A 285 18.58 -4.62 5.64
CA ASP A 285 19.10 -3.70 6.65
C ASP A 285 19.12 -2.24 6.18
N THR A 286 19.29 -2.02 4.89
CA THR A 286 19.17 -0.68 4.29
C THR A 286 17.71 -0.26 4.28
N PHE A 287 16.78 -1.14 3.85
CA PHE A 287 15.36 -0.87 3.82
C PHE A 287 14.81 -0.47 5.19
N ARG A 288 15.15 -1.21 6.24
CA ARG A 288 14.75 -0.90 7.63
C ARG A 288 15.18 0.49 8.10
N ARG A 289 16.30 1.01 7.62
CA ARG A 289 16.82 2.34 7.98
C ARG A 289 16.24 3.48 7.16
N LEU A 290 15.48 3.20 6.09
CA LEU A 290 14.93 4.24 5.22
C LEU A 290 13.75 4.99 5.83
N HIS A 291 13.05 4.37 6.78
CA HIS A 291 11.98 5.02 7.52
C HIS A 291 11.91 4.45 8.95
N PRO A 292 11.68 5.27 9.99
CA PRO A 292 11.60 4.79 11.37
C PRO A 292 10.51 3.70 11.60
N ALA A 293 9.38 3.79 10.90
CA ALA A 293 8.32 2.78 10.98
C ALA A 293 8.76 1.38 10.53
N PHE A 294 9.91 1.25 9.82
CA PHE A 294 10.44 -0.03 9.36
C PHE A 294 11.47 -0.63 10.33
N ALA A 295 11.83 0.08 11.40
CA ALA A 295 12.90 -0.33 12.30
C ALA A 295 12.63 -1.70 12.96
N GLY A 296 11.36 -2.03 13.21
CA GLY A 296 10.93 -3.29 13.81
C GLY A 296 10.68 -4.44 12.84
N LEU A 297 10.90 -4.25 11.52
CA LEU A 297 10.66 -5.32 10.55
C LEU A 297 11.61 -6.51 10.76
N GLU A 298 11.06 -7.70 10.60
CA GLU A 298 11.76 -8.98 10.59
C GLU A 298 11.45 -9.71 9.28
N ARG A 299 12.47 -10.33 8.67
CA ARG A 299 12.33 -10.96 7.33
C ARG A 299 11.28 -12.06 7.31
N GLU A 300 11.27 -12.87 8.35
CA GLU A 300 10.37 -14.01 8.52
C GLU A 300 8.93 -13.52 8.65
N ALA A 301 8.69 -12.51 9.48
CA ALA A 301 7.37 -11.90 9.67
C ALA A 301 6.84 -11.28 8.37
N MET A 302 7.69 -10.66 7.57
CA MET A 302 7.28 -10.08 6.28
C MET A 302 6.79 -11.10 5.26
N VAL A 303 7.14 -12.38 5.40
CA VAL A 303 6.75 -13.45 4.45
C VAL A 303 5.44 -14.11 4.84
N ASP A 304 5.01 -14.00 6.10
CA ASP A 304 3.89 -14.77 6.65
C ASP A 304 2.77 -13.88 7.23
N GLU A 305 3.12 -12.85 7.99
CA GLU A 305 2.14 -12.06 8.74
C GLU A 305 1.26 -11.17 7.84
N GLY A 306 -0.05 -11.16 8.10
CA GLY A 306 -1.02 -10.28 7.44
C GLY A 306 -1.28 -10.59 5.96
N LEU A 307 -0.83 -11.74 5.46
CA LEU A 307 -0.99 -12.13 4.05
C LEU A 307 -2.17 -13.09 3.89
N SER A 308 -3.32 -12.57 3.43
CA SER A 308 -4.55 -13.36 3.19
C SER A 308 -4.67 -13.89 1.76
N ALA A 309 -4.05 -13.23 0.79
CA ALA A 309 -3.98 -13.69 -0.60
C ALA A 309 -2.75 -14.61 -0.78
N PRO A 310 -2.78 -15.56 -1.72
CA PRO A 310 -1.61 -16.38 -2.04
C PRO A 310 -0.43 -15.53 -2.49
N LEU A 311 0.79 -15.93 -2.14
CA LEU A 311 2.00 -15.27 -2.60
C LEU A 311 2.11 -15.29 -4.14
N HIS A 312 2.57 -14.19 -4.71
CA HIS A 312 2.86 -14.11 -6.14
C HIS A 312 3.98 -15.10 -6.51
N PRO A 313 3.90 -15.81 -7.66
CA PRO A 313 4.92 -16.80 -8.04
C PRO A 313 6.36 -16.26 -8.04
N GLY A 314 6.57 -15.01 -8.45
CA GLY A 314 7.89 -14.35 -8.41
C GLY A 314 8.41 -14.14 -6.99
N ALA A 315 7.57 -13.66 -6.08
CA ALA A 315 7.92 -13.50 -4.67
C ALA A 315 8.22 -14.85 -4.00
N ARG A 316 7.34 -15.84 -4.23
CA ARG A 316 7.50 -17.21 -3.74
C ARG A 316 8.82 -17.82 -4.21
N ARG A 317 9.20 -17.63 -5.48
CA ARG A 317 10.47 -18.11 -6.02
C ARG A 317 11.66 -17.55 -5.24
N TYR A 318 11.68 -16.24 -5.02
CA TYR A 318 12.73 -15.61 -4.24
C TYR A 318 12.79 -16.15 -2.79
N PHE A 319 11.65 -16.24 -2.12
CA PHE A 319 11.60 -16.68 -0.72
C PHE A 319 12.09 -18.11 -0.53
N ARG A 320 11.82 -19.02 -1.49
CA ARG A 320 12.38 -20.37 -1.48
C ARG A 320 13.89 -20.37 -1.69
N GLU A 321 14.38 -19.58 -2.66
CA GLU A 321 15.82 -19.45 -2.92
C GLU A 321 16.56 -18.86 -1.72
N ALA A 322 15.94 -17.92 -1.00
CA ALA A 322 16.49 -17.28 0.20
C ALA A 322 16.31 -18.11 1.49
N GLY A 323 15.62 -19.27 1.44
CA GLY A 323 15.35 -20.11 2.62
C GLY A 323 14.33 -19.50 3.61
N LEU A 324 13.54 -18.53 3.17
CA LEU A 324 12.50 -17.87 3.96
C LEU A 324 11.13 -18.56 3.86
N LEU A 325 10.95 -19.47 2.92
CA LEU A 325 9.75 -20.25 2.73
C LEU A 325 10.13 -21.72 2.56
N HIS A 326 9.57 -22.57 3.41
CA HIS A 326 9.71 -24.02 3.33
C HIS A 326 8.50 -24.65 2.63
N ASP A 327 8.70 -25.78 1.93
CA ASP A 327 7.63 -26.52 1.23
C ASP A 327 6.66 -27.20 2.20
#